data_ebe8815cd4053bc9c21c1926fe23ef1e
#
_entry.id   ebe8815cd4053bc9c21c1926fe23ef1e
#
_cell.length_a   1.000
_cell.length_b   1.000
_cell.length_c   1.000
_cell.angle_alpha   90.00
_cell.angle_beta   90.00
_cell.angle_gamma   90.00
#
_symmetry.space_group_name_H-M   'P 1'
#
loop_
_entity.id
_entity.type
_entity.pdbx_description
1 polymer ?
#
loop_
_entity_poly.entity_id
_entity_poly.type
_entity_poly.pdbx_seq_one_letter_code
_entity_poly.pdbx_strand_id
1 'polypeptide(L)'
;MRGVFEVRWHGRGGQGLVTASRILAVAAFNEGFVGVQSIPWIGAERRGAQIEAYNRISHAPVLLHSQVYEPDAVVVVDPSILSGNENGVIRGLKRDGFLVINTARLNITPLLRAPEGCSVYVVDATSICLELDLQVAGLEVLAMPMLGAFANATGLVSLKSLEKAIASSFEAGAVKKNIAAVIKAYELTRKVHLKPEQYVPPVPPSRPARIPEIRHWTDLPPVPVSTPSKGSIGKTGEWRTHRPVIDKEKCSKCLFCWMYCPEAAINVDDSGFPEIDYDYCKGCEVCFNECPRKAISMVIEEK
;
A
#
# COMPACT_ATOMS: atom_id res chain seq x y z
N MET A 1 24.80 -3.29 14.14
CA MET A 1 24.16 -4.41 13.40
C MET A 1 25.22 -5.07 12.52
N ARG A 2 25.48 -6.35 12.70
CA ARG A 2 26.44 -7.13 11.86
C ARG A 2 25.72 -7.92 10.76
N GLY A 3 24.72 -7.37 10.12
CA GLY A 3 23.95 -8.06 9.10
C GLY A 3 23.21 -7.10 8.19
N VAL A 4 22.45 -7.64 7.25
CA VAL A 4 21.55 -6.89 6.39
C VAL A 4 20.21 -6.75 7.12
N PHE A 5 19.70 -5.53 7.26
CA PHE A 5 18.36 -5.26 7.74
C PHE A 5 17.42 -5.25 6.55
N GLU A 6 16.41 -6.10 6.55
CA GLU A 6 15.51 -6.30 5.44
C GLU A 6 14.10 -5.81 5.77
N VAL A 7 13.52 -4.99 4.89
CA VAL A 7 12.19 -4.41 5.05
C VAL A 7 11.29 -4.84 3.89
N ARG A 8 10.06 -5.22 4.21
CA ARG A 8 9.02 -5.50 3.22
C ARG A 8 7.82 -4.59 3.45
N TRP A 9 7.46 -3.86 2.40
CA TRP A 9 6.34 -2.95 2.37
C TRP A 9 5.18 -3.58 1.62
N HIS A 10 3.98 -3.48 2.17
CA HIS A 10 2.75 -3.92 1.55
C HIS A 10 1.76 -2.76 1.42
N GLY A 11 1.22 -2.58 0.23
CA GLY A 11 0.23 -1.54 -0.05
C GLY A 11 -0.33 -1.67 -1.45
N ARG A 12 -0.89 -0.58 -1.97
CA ARG A 12 -1.51 -0.56 -3.29
C ARG A 12 -0.83 0.41 -4.24
N GLY A 13 -0.94 0.13 -5.54
CA GLY A 13 -0.45 1.02 -6.60
C GLY A 13 -1.09 2.41 -6.48
N GLY A 14 -0.24 3.45 -6.45
CA GLY A 14 -0.65 4.85 -6.27
C GLY A 14 -0.45 5.40 -4.85
N GLN A 15 -0.24 4.57 -3.84
CA GLN A 15 -0.04 5.01 -2.44
C GLN A 15 1.40 5.42 -2.10
N GLY A 16 2.31 5.45 -3.08
CA GLY A 16 3.67 5.97 -2.92
C GLY A 16 4.71 4.99 -2.39
N LEU A 17 4.45 3.64 -2.38
CA LEU A 17 5.38 2.65 -1.83
C LEU A 17 6.77 2.70 -2.47
N VAL A 18 6.83 2.76 -3.80
CA VAL A 18 8.11 2.80 -4.54
C VAL A 18 8.90 4.04 -4.17
N THR A 19 8.23 5.18 -4.07
CA THR A 19 8.86 6.44 -3.67
C THR A 19 9.36 6.38 -2.24
N ALA A 20 8.55 5.87 -1.31
CA ALA A 20 8.92 5.73 0.09
C ALA A 20 10.11 4.78 0.29
N SER A 21 10.14 3.64 -0.41
CA SER A 21 11.28 2.71 -0.33
C SER A 21 12.57 3.32 -0.87
N ARG A 22 12.50 4.17 -1.92
CA ARG A 22 13.67 4.94 -2.41
C ARG A 22 14.15 5.96 -1.39
N ILE A 23 13.21 6.71 -0.80
CA ILE A 23 13.54 7.72 0.23
C ILE A 23 14.17 7.06 1.44
N LEU A 24 13.68 5.89 1.87
CA LEU A 24 14.30 5.13 2.95
C LEU A 24 15.74 4.72 2.61
N ALA A 25 16.00 4.26 1.38
CA ALA A 25 17.36 3.92 0.95
C ALA A 25 18.28 5.15 0.97
N VAL A 26 17.82 6.31 0.47
CA VAL A 26 18.58 7.56 0.51
C VAL A 26 18.82 8.03 1.95
N ALA A 27 17.82 7.94 2.81
CA ALA A 27 17.95 8.30 4.22
C ALA A 27 18.95 7.39 4.95
N ALA A 28 18.90 6.09 4.71
CA ALA A 28 19.87 5.15 5.25
C ALA A 28 21.31 5.42 4.75
N PHE A 29 21.45 5.76 3.48
CA PHE A 29 22.75 6.19 2.95
C PHE A 29 23.26 7.44 3.67
N ASN A 30 22.40 8.41 3.95
CA ASN A 30 22.76 9.61 4.71
C ASN A 30 23.13 9.32 6.17
N GLU A 31 22.72 8.18 6.75
CA GLU A 31 23.13 7.69 8.06
C GLU A 31 24.48 6.94 8.03
N GLY A 32 25.07 6.75 6.84
CA GLY A 32 26.36 6.08 6.68
C GLY A 32 26.27 4.58 6.38
N PHE A 33 25.09 4.05 6.06
CA PHE A 33 24.98 2.71 5.50
C PHE A 33 25.49 2.71 4.05
N VAL A 34 26.33 1.75 3.71
CA VAL A 34 26.95 1.66 2.35
C VAL A 34 26.22 0.66 1.45
N GLY A 35 25.61 -0.37 2.04
CA GLY A 35 24.79 -1.37 1.34
C GLY A 35 23.32 -1.01 1.44
N VAL A 36 22.82 -0.19 0.51
CA VAL A 36 21.41 0.22 0.49
C VAL A 36 20.75 -0.19 -0.81
N GLN A 37 19.57 -0.80 -0.73
CA GLN A 37 18.78 -1.18 -1.89
C GLN A 37 17.31 -0.76 -1.69
N SER A 38 16.68 -0.35 -2.79
CA SER A 38 15.23 -0.21 -2.92
C SER A 38 14.79 -1.02 -4.13
N ILE A 39 13.99 -2.03 -3.91
CA ILE A 39 13.55 -2.98 -4.93
C ILE A 39 12.04 -2.92 -5.01
N PRO A 40 11.45 -2.21 -5.99
CA PRO A 40 10.02 -2.27 -6.24
C PRO A 40 9.65 -3.63 -6.83
N TRP A 41 8.63 -4.26 -6.28
CA TRP A 41 8.03 -5.46 -6.85
C TRP A 41 6.70 -5.08 -7.48
N ILE A 42 6.77 -4.78 -8.77
CA ILE A 42 5.64 -4.31 -9.57
C ILE A 42 5.43 -5.31 -10.70
N GLY A 43 4.22 -5.85 -10.83
CA GLY A 43 3.79 -6.64 -11.96
C GLY A 43 3.07 -5.76 -13.01
N ALA A 44 2.21 -6.38 -13.83
CA ALA A 44 1.36 -5.70 -14.79
C ALA A 44 0.07 -5.17 -14.14
N GLU A 45 0.18 -4.63 -12.92
CA GLU A 45 -0.96 -4.23 -12.13
C GLU A 45 -1.58 -2.92 -12.62
N ARG A 46 -2.89 -2.84 -12.43
CA ARG A 46 -3.62 -1.58 -12.50
C ARG A 46 -3.42 -0.79 -11.22
N ARG A 47 -3.61 0.52 -11.31
CA ARG A 47 -3.67 1.42 -10.15
C ARG A 47 -4.63 0.87 -9.09
N GLY A 48 -4.19 0.80 -7.83
CA GLY A 48 -4.92 0.24 -6.70
C GLY A 48 -4.69 -1.25 -6.45
N ALA A 49 -4.07 -2.01 -7.38
CA ALA A 49 -3.69 -3.39 -7.14
C ALA A 49 -2.63 -3.49 -6.03
N GLN A 50 -2.63 -4.63 -5.32
CA GLN A 50 -1.62 -4.91 -4.30
C GLN A 50 -0.23 -4.91 -4.92
N ILE A 51 0.70 -4.18 -4.30
CA ILE A 51 2.11 -4.14 -4.66
C ILE A 51 2.98 -4.30 -3.43
N GLU A 52 4.21 -4.71 -3.66
CA GLU A 52 5.22 -4.80 -2.63
C GLU A 52 6.45 -3.95 -3.01
N ALA A 53 7.20 -3.54 -2.00
CA ALA A 53 8.52 -2.96 -2.18
C ALA A 53 9.43 -3.47 -1.08
N TYR A 54 10.72 -3.55 -1.37
CA TYR A 54 11.70 -4.08 -0.43
C TYR A 54 12.85 -3.10 -0.24
N ASN A 55 13.38 -3.07 0.99
CA ASN A 55 14.66 -2.43 1.25
C ASN A 55 15.62 -3.44 1.87
N ARG A 56 16.89 -3.29 1.53
CA ARG A 56 18.03 -3.88 2.26
C ARG A 56 18.97 -2.79 2.69
N ILE A 57 19.36 -2.81 3.95
CA ILE A 57 20.16 -1.77 4.57
C ILE A 57 21.27 -2.42 5.37
N SER A 58 22.53 -2.09 5.08
CA SER A 58 23.71 -2.71 5.69
C SER A 58 24.91 -1.77 5.73
N HIS A 59 25.80 -1.99 6.67
CA HIS A 59 27.12 -1.31 6.68
C HIS A 59 28.13 -1.96 5.72
N ALA A 60 27.79 -3.08 5.10
CA ALA A 60 28.58 -3.73 4.06
C ALA A 60 27.81 -3.76 2.73
N PRO A 61 28.49 -3.88 1.58
CA PRO A 61 27.81 -4.00 0.29
C PRO A 61 26.81 -5.15 0.26
N VAL A 62 25.65 -4.94 -0.33
CA VAL A 62 24.60 -5.93 -0.51
C VAL A 62 24.55 -6.35 -1.98
N LEU A 63 24.81 -7.63 -2.25
CA LEU A 63 24.87 -8.19 -3.61
C LEU A 63 23.61 -9.02 -3.97
N LEU A 64 22.67 -9.20 -3.03
CA LEU A 64 21.43 -9.92 -3.26
C LEU A 64 20.44 -9.06 -4.05
N HIS A 65 19.79 -9.66 -5.06
CA HIS A 65 18.76 -9.01 -5.88
C HIS A 65 17.40 -9.73 -5.80
N SER A 66 17.28 -10.75 -4.95
CA SER A 66 16.02 -11.47 -4.72
C SER A 66 14.99 -10.64 -3.96
N GLN A 67 13.75 -11.13 -3.91
CA GLN A 67 12.74 -10.67 -2.95
C GLN A 67 13.22 -10.84 -1.51
N VAL A 68 12.60 -10.12 -0.58
CA VAL A 68 12.82 -10.28 0.86
C VAL A 68 11.86 -11.35 1.40
N TYR A 69 12.40 -12.50 1.78
CA TYR A 69 11.61 -13.62 2.30
C TYR A 69 11.54 -13.64 3.82
N GLU A 70 12.59 -13.17 4.50
CA GLU A 70 12.70 -13.13 5.97
C GLU A 70 12.93 -11.71 6.47
N PRO A 71 11.91 -10.82 6.40
CA PRO A 71 12.08 -9.43 6.77
C PRO A 71 12.36 -9.25 8.26
N ASP A 72 13.19 -8.26 8.58
CA ASP A 72 13.34 -7.71 9.93
C ASP A 72 12.17 -6.75 10.25
N ALA A 73 11.59 -6.11 9.23
CA ALA A 73 10.43 -5.26 9.38
C ALA A 73 9.40 -5.49 8.25
N VAL A 74 8.13 -5.52 8.62
CA VAL A 74 6.99 -5.50 7.71
C VAL A 74 6.20 -4.22 7.93
N VAL A 75 5.95 -3.47 6.86
CA VAL A 75 5.17 -2.24 6.89
C VAL A 75 3.89 -2.42 6.06
N VAL A 76 2.75 -2.35 6.73
CA VAL A 76 1.42 -2.47 6.12
C VAL A 76 0.86 -1.07 5.90
N VAL A 77 0.99 -0.57 4.68
CA VAL A 77 0.54 0.77 4.28
C VAL A 77 -0.97 0.81 4.07
N ASP A 78 -1.52 -0.25 3.48
CA ASP A 78 -2.95 -0.39 3.30
C ASP A 78 -3.48 -1.61 4.06
N PRO A 79 -4.23 -1.43 5.15
CA PRO A 79 -4.73 -2.55 5.95
C PRO A 79 -5.77 -3.42 5.22
N SER A 80 -6.39 -2.94 4.13
CA SER A 80 -7.35 -3.73 3.36
C SER A 80 -6.73 -4.97 2.70
N ILE A 81 -5.40 -4.99 2.51
CA ILE A 81 -4.69 -6.16 1.97
C ILE A 81 -4.59 -7.31 2.98
N LEU A 82 -4.88 -7.07 4.25
CA LEU A 82 -4.89 -8.10 5.29
C LEU A 82 -6.13 -8.99 5.18
N SER A 83 -7.22 -8.50 4.59
CA SER A 83 -8.46 -9.27 4.44
C SER A 83 -8.22 -10.56 3.65
N GLY A 84 -8.22 -11.69 4.35
CA GLY A 84 -7.98 -13.02 3.78
C GLY A 84 -6.52 -13.35 3.39
N ASN A 85 -5.57 -12.46 3.68
CA ASN A 85 -4.15 -12.66 3.33
C ASN A 85 -3.17 -12.31 4.47
N GLU A 86 -3.61 -12.33 5.72
CA GLU A 86 -2.80 -11.95 6.88
C GLU A 86 -1.50 -12.75 6.93
N ASN A 87 -1.60 -14.07 6.78
CA ASN A 87 -0.43 -14.95 6.80
C ASN A 87 0.55 -14.67 5.67
N GLY A 88 0.06 -14.24 4.50
CA GLY A 88 0.92 -13.84 3.38
C GLY A 88 1.74 -12.59 3.70
N VAL A 89 1.11 -11.61 4.34
CA VAL A 89 1.72 -10.33 4.69
C VAL A 89 2.80 -10.48 5.77
N ILE A 90 2.56 -11.28 6.82
CA ILE A 90 3.52 -11.48 7.92
C ILE A 90 4.50 -12.62 7.68
N ARG A 91 4.38 -13.33 6.56
CA ARG A 91 5.21 -14.51 6.27
C ARG A 91 6.69 -14.18 6.37
N GLY A 92 7.42 -15.03 7.09
CA GLY A 92 8.85 -14.91 7.28
C GLY A 92 9.31 -13.75 8.18
N LEU A 93 8.41 -12.96 8.75
CA LEU A 93 8.79 -11.91 9.71
C LEU A 93 9.54 -12.55 10.89
N LYS A 94 10.74 -12.04 11.17
CA LYS A 94 11.60 -12.55 12.25
C LYS A 94 10.97 -12.33 13.62
N ARG A 95 11.29 -13.19 14.60
CA ARG A 95 10.75 -13.10 15.98
C ARG A 95 10.96 -11.74 16.62
N ASP A 96 12.16 -11.18 16.52
CA ASP A 96 12.49 -9.86 17.08
C ASP A 96 12.22 -8.72 16.08
N GLY A 97 11.42 -9.00 15.06
CA GLY A 97 11.11 -8.06 13.98
C GLY A 97 10.08 -7.01 14.36
N PHE A 98 9.87 -6.11 13.43
CA PHE A 98 8.95 -4.98 13.57
C PHE A 98 7.75 -5.15 12.63
N LEU A 99 6.56 -4.92 13.15
CA LEU A 99 5.33 -4.85 12.37
C LEU A 99 4.74 -3.44 12.52
N VAL A 100 4.68 -2.68 11.44
CA VAL A 100 4.17 -1.30 11.44
C VAL A 100 2.91 -1.26 10.56
N ILE A 101 1.76 -0.85 11.14
CA ILE A 101 0.46 -0.93 10.48
C ILE A 101 -0.20 0.45 10.43
N ASN A 102 -0.71 0.81 9.25
CA ASN A 102 -1.61 1.95 9.09
C ASN A 102 -2.99 1.60 9.67
N THR A 103 -3.31 2.09 10.83
CA THR A 103 -4.64 1.96 11.44
C THR A 103 -4.82 2.94 12.58
N ALA A 104 -6.05 3.47 12.74
CA ALA A 104 -6.45 4.23 13.91
C ALA A 104 -6.70 3.35 15.14
N ARG A 105 -6.83 2.02 14.95
CA ARG A 105 -7.20 1.08 16.01
C ARG A 105 -5.96 0.61 16.77
N LEU A 106 -6.00 0.73 18.10
CA LEU A 106 -4.97 0.12 18.96
C LEU A 106 -5.14 -1.40 19.09
N ASN A 107 -6.36 -1.91 18.99
CA ASN A 107 -6.60 -3.35 18.90
C ASN A 107 -6.53 -3.81 17.45
N ILE A 108 -5.43 -4.44 17.08
CA ILE A 108 -5.19 -4.94 15.73
C ILE A 108 -5.75 -6.36 15.49
N THR A 109 -6.24 -7.05 16.52
CA THR A 109 -6.70 -8.45 16.40
C THR A 109 -7.74 -8.69 15.32
N PRO A 110 -8.69 -7.76 15.07
CA PRO A 110 -9.63 -7.90 13.96
C PRO A 110 -8.98 -7.82 12.57
N LEU A 111 -7.77 -7.23 12.49
CA LEU A 111 -7.04 -7.07 11.23
C LEU A 111 -6.02 -8.18 11.04
N LEU A 112 -5.26 -8.49 12.10
CA LEU A 112 -4.09 -9.34 12.03
C LEU A 112 -3.71 -9.87 13.41
N ARG A 113 -3.30 -11.14 13.48
CA ARG A 113 -2.55 -11.69 14.60
C ARG A 113 -1.06 -11.57 14.31
N ALA A 114 -0.29 -11.00 15.23
CA ALA A 114 1.13 -10.79 15.04
C ALA A 114 1.94 -12.07 15.31
N PRO A 115 3.08 -12.29 14.64
CA PRO A 115 4.02 -13.36 15.01
C PRO A 115 4.55 -13.15 16.42
N GLU A 116 4.73 -14.26 17.17
CA GLU A 116 5.28 -14.23 18.50
C GLU A 116 6.67 -13.57 18.53
N GLY A 117 6.89 -12.68 19.49
CA GLY A 117 8.16 -11.98 19.73
C GLY A 117 8.34 -10.69 18.93
N CYS A 118 7.53 -10.41 17.91
CA CYS A 118 7.67 -9.17 17.16
C CYS A 118 7.13 -7.96 17.94
N SER A 119 7.69 -6.78 17.64
CA SER A 119 7.21 -5.50 18.15
C SER A 119 6.21 -4.89 17.17
N VAL A 120 5.02 -4.54 17.66
CA VAL A 120 3.93 -4.00 16.83
C VAL A 120 3.76 -2.51 17.09
N TYR A 121 3.66 -1.75 16.00
CA TYR A 121 3.44 -0.31 16.00
C TYR A 121 2.28 0.05 15.08
N VAL A 122 1.51 1.06 15.48
CA VAL A 122 0.37 1.56 14.70
C VAL A 122 0.42 3.07 14.56
N VAL A 123 -0.10 3.56 13.45
CA VAL A 123 -0.31 4.98 13.17
C VAL A 123 -1.49 5.14 12.22
N ASP A 124 -2.28 6.18 12.37
CA ASP A 124 -3.34 6.54 11.41
C ASP A 124 -2.76 7.43 10.29
N ALA A 125 -2.09 6.79 9.35
CA ALA A 125 -1.51 7.47 8.19
C ALA A 125 -2.60 8.06 7.27
N THR A 126 -3.78 7.46 7.24
CA THR A 126 -4.91 7.92 6.43
C THR A 126 -5.38 9.30 6.89
N SER A 127 -5.65 9.46 8.18
CA SER A 127 -6.06 10.77 8.74
C SER A 127 -4.98 11.83 8.56
N ILE A 128 -3.70 11.47 8.67
CA ILE A 128 -2.59 12.40 8.41
C ILE A 128 -2.58 12.87 6.96
N CYS A 129 -2.78 11.97 5.99
CA CYS A 129 -2.84 12.33 4.57
C CYS A 129 -4.04 13.23 4.27
N LEU A 130 -5.21 12.93 4.82
CA LEU A 130 -6.42 13.74 4.62
C LEU A 130 -6.23 15.16 5.19
N GLU A 131 -5.69 15.29 6.40
CA GLU A 131 -5.47 16.58 7.05
C GLU A 131 -4.46 17.46 6.30
N LEU A 132 -3.40 16.86 5.74
CA LEU A 132 -2.36 17.56 5.00
C LEU A 132 -2.66 17.69 3.50
N ASP A 133 -3.82 17.21 3.06
CA ASP A 133 -4.19 17.15 1.63
C ASP A 133 -3.05 16.53 0.80
N LEU A 134 -2.58 15.34 1.26
CA LEU A 134 -1.49 14.60 0.64
C LEU A 134 -2.04 13.50 -0.27
N GLN A 135 -2.54 13.92 -1.42
CA GLN A 135 -3.16 13.07 -2.42
C GLN A 135 -2.53 13.26 -3.79
N VAL A 136 -2.53 12.19 -4.59
CA VAL A 136 -2.15 12.21 -6.00
C VAL A 136 -3.22 11.47 -6.80
N ALA A 137 -3.91 12.21 -7.65
CA ALA A 137 -4.98 11.71 -8.51
C ALA A 137 -6.04 10.89 -7.71
N GLY A 138 -6.52 11.45 -6.59
CA GLY A 138 -7.59 10.87 -5.77
C GLY A 138 -7.18 9.66 -4.91
N LEU A 139 -5.89 9.43 -4.71
CA LEU A 139 -5.38 8.44 -3.75
C LEU A 139 -4.43 9.10 -2.77
N GLU A 140 -4.58 8.77 -1.51
CA GLU A 140 -3.69 9.21 -0.43
C GLU A 140 -2.30 8.59 -0.60
N VAL A 141 -1.25 9.41 -0.41
CA VAL A 141 0.15 8.97 -0.47
C VAL A 141 0.57 8.41 0.90
N LEU A 142 -0.10 7.34 1.31
CA LEU A 142 0.00 6.74 2.66
C LEU A 142 1.42 6.30 3.03
N ALA A 143 2.23 5.93 2.06
CA ALA A 143 3.58 5.44 2.32
C ALA A 143 4.51 6.51 2.88
N MET A 144 4.21 7.81 2.69
CA MET A 144 5.03 8.90 3.23
C MET A 144 4.92 9.01 4.76
N PRO A 145 3.72 9.13 5.38
CA PRO A 145 3.64 9.08 6.84
C PRO A 145 4.13 7.73 7.39
N MET A 146 3.95 6.62 6.68
CA MET A 146 4.47 5.33 7.13
C MET A 146 6.00 5.27 7.23
N LEU A 147 6.76 6.13 6.50
CA LEU A 147 8.20 6.30 6.72
C LEU A 147 8.51 6.87 8.11
N GLY A 148 7.73 7.84 8.56
CA GLY A 148 7.86 8.40 9.91
C GLY A 148 7.59 7.35 10.99
N ALA A 149 6.52 6.56 10.80
CA ALA A 149 6.18 5.46 11.70
C ALA A 149 7.28 4.37 11.72
N PHE A 150 7.83 4.03 10.56
CA PHE A 150 8.96 3.10 10.45
C PHE A 150 10.19 3.61 11.19
N ALA A 151 10.53 4.89 11.04
CA ALA A 151 11.68 5.49 11.71
C ALA A 151 11.50 5.49 13.25
N ASN A 152 10.30 5.80 13.74
CA ASN A 152 9.98 5.72 15.18
C ASN A 152 10.10 4.27 15.70
N ALA A 153 9.53 3.31 14.96
CA ALA A 153 9.47 1.91 15.38
C ALA A 153 10.86 1.27 15.44
N THR A 154 11.74 1.56 14.46
CA THR A 154 13.01 0.85 14.28
C THR A 154 14.23 1.62 14.78
N GLY A 155 14.15 2.95 14.82
CA GLY A 155 15.32 3.80 15.07
C GLY A 155 16.43 3.68 14.01
N LEU A 156 16.15 3.06 12.86
CA LEU A 156 17.15 2.75 11.83
C LEU A 156 17.63 4.01 11.10
N VAL A 157 16.75 4.96 10.90
CA VAL A 157 17.02 6.25 10.27
C VAL A 157 16.45 7.39 11.11
N SER A 158 17.15 8.53 11.12
CA SER A 158 16.70 9.73 11.83
C SER A 158 15.70 10.54 10.99
N LEU A 159 14.86 11.36 11.66
CA LEU A 159 14.02 12.34 10.97
C LEU A 159 14.83 13.27 10.09
N LYS A 160 15.99 13.72 10.57
CA LYS A 160 16.90 14.60 9.81
C LYS A 160 17.34 13.98 8.48
N SER A 161 17.66 12.69 8.48
CA SER A 161 18.05 11.99 7.25
C SER A 161 16.87 11.77 6.32
N LEU A 162 15.65 11.51 6.87
CA LEU A 162 14.41 11.46 6.08
C LEU A 162 14.07 12.80 5.45
N GLU A 163 14.18 13.91 6.20
CA GLU A 163 13.95 15.27 5.68
C GLU A 163 14.88 15.60 4.51
N LYS A 164 16.18 15.29 4.65
CA LYS A 164 17.15 15.47 3.58
C LYS A 164 16.83 14.62 2.35
N ALA A 165 16.45 13.37 2.56
CA ALA A 165 16.08 12.45 1.48
C ALA A 165 14.81 12.92 0.75
N ILE A 166 13.81 13.41 1.48
CA ILE A 166 12.60 14.00 0.90
C ILE A 166 12.91 15.25 0.11
N ALA A 167 13.72 16.17 0.68
CA ALA A 167 14.10 17.40 0.02
C ALA A 167 14.83 17.18 -1.30
N SER A 168 15.61 16.08 -1.40
CA SER A 168 16.31 15.71 -2.64
C SER A 168 15.44 14.94 -3.64
N SER A 169 14.27 14.44 -3.23
CA SER A 169 13.42 13.55 -4.03
C SER A 169 12.20 14.23 -4.63
N PHE A 170 11.81 15.39 -4.13
CA PHE A 170 10.61 16.11 -4.55
C PHE A 170 10.90 17.57 -4.94
N GLU A 171 10.03 18.12 -5.78
CA GLU A 171 10.01 19.56 -6.05
C GLU A 171 9.55 20.34 -4.81
N ALA A 172 9.98 21.61 -4.72
CA ALA A 172 9.81 22.46 -3.53
C ALA A 172 8.37 22.52 -2.97
N GLY A 173 7.36 22.47 -3.85
CA GLY A 173 5.95 22.53 -3.44
C GLY A 173 5.50 21.29 -2.66
N ALA A 174 6.01 20.11 -2.99
CA ALA A 174 5.65 18.84 -2.36
C ALA A 174 6.48 18.55 -1.09
N VAL A 175 7.70 19.09 -0.99
CA VAL A 175 8.62 18.81 0.12
C VAL A 175 8.00 19.09 1.47
N LYS A 176 7.37 20.27 1.65
CA LYS A 176 6.80 20.68 2.96
C LYS A 176 5.73 19.73 3.46
N LYS A 177 4.78 19.35 2.60
CA LYS A 177 3.68 18.44 2.97
C LYS A 177 4.22 17.04 3.33
N ASN A 178 5.14 16.51 2.54
CA ASN A 178 5.73 15.20 2.77
C ASN A 178 6.54 15.15 4.07
N ILE A 179 7.35 16.18 4.37
CA ILE A 179 8.09 16.28 5.64
C ILE A 179 7.12 16.38 6.82
N ALA A 180 6.09 17.24 6.72
CA ALA A 180 5.09 17.37 7.78
C ALA A 180 4.38 16.03 8.07
N ALA A 181 4.04 15.26 7.04
CA ALA A 181 3.43 13.95 7.19
C ALA A 181 4.34 12.95 7.90
N VAL A 182 5.63 12.93 7.55
CA VAL A 182 6.64 12.06 8.18
C VAL A 182 6.83 12.41 9.66
N ILE A 183 7.01 13.70 9.98
CA ILE A 183 7.19 14.16 11.37
C ILE A 183 5.94 13.82 12.20
N LYS A 184 4.76 14.18 11.71
CA LYS A 184 3.49 13.93 12.41
C LYS A 184 3.28 12.45 12.67
N ALA A 185 3.53 11.58 11.68
CA ALA A 185 3.43 10.15 11.86
C ALA A 185 4.46 9.61 12.85
N TYR A 186 5.69 10.11 12.83
CA TYR A 186 6.72 9.76 13.81
C TYR A 186 6.23 10.04 15.25
N GLU A 187 5.65 11.21 15.49
CA GLU A 187 5.16 11.62 16.81
C GLU A 187 3.92 10.84 17.27
N LEU A 188 3.03 10.53 16.32
CA LEU A 188 1.75 9.83 16.60
C LEU A 188 1.86 8.31 16.61
N THR A 189 2.99 7.75 16.21
CA THR A 189 3.20 6.29 16.22
C THR A 189 3.13 5.75 17.63
N ARG A 190 2.37 4.66 17.83
CA ARG A 190 2.17 4.01 19.12
C ARG A 190 2.63 2.56 19.07
N LYS A 191 3.41 2.14 20.07
CA LYS A 191 3.69 0.71 20.28
C LYS A 191 2.46 0.06 20.92
N VAL A 192 2.04 -1.06 20.35
CA VAL A 192 0.90 -1.85 20.85
C VAL A 192 1.44 -3.03 21.63
N HIS A 193 0.94 -3.19 22.87
CA HIS A 193 1.22 -4.35 23.71
C HIS A 193 0.13 -5.41 23.47
N LEU A 194 0.49 -6.49 22.80
CA LEU A 194 -0.42 -7.59 22.53
C LEU A 194 -0.45 -8.58 23.68
N LYS A 195 -1.60 -9.18 23.91
CA LYS A 195 -1.74 -10.29 24.87
C LYS A 195 -1.28 -11.60 24.20
N PRO A 196 -0.88 -12.62 25.00
CA PRO A 196 -0.40 -13.89 24.46
C PRO A 196 -1.33 -14.54 23.41
N GLU A 197 -2.64 -14.47 23.61
CA GLU A 197 -3.63 -15.02 22.67
C GLU A 197 -3.75 -14.28 21.33
N GLN A 198 -3.14 -13.10 21.25
CA GLN A 198 -3.12 -12.28 20.03
C GLN A 198 -1.91 -12.58 19.13
N TYR A 199 -1.03 -13.46 19.58
CA TYR A 199 0.10 -13.91 18.79
C TYR A 199 -0.21 -15.21 18.05
N VAL A 200 0.48 -15.40 16.94
CA VAL A 200 0.52 -16.64 16.18
C VAL A 200 1.96 -17.16 16.11
N PRO A 201 2.14 -18.47 15.94
CA PRO A 201 3.48 -19.00 15.60
C PRO A 201 4.05 -18.28 14.37
N PRO A 202 5.40 -18.13 14.28
CA PRO A 202 6.02 -17.55 13.11
C PRO A 202 5.57 -18.25 11.84
N VAL A 203 5.08 -17.46 10.86
CA VAL A 203 4.70 -18.00 9.56
C VAL A 203 5.97 -18.20 8.74
N PRO A 204 6.31 -19.43 8.33
CA PRO A 204 7.55 -19.69 7.61
C PRO A 204 7.61 -18.93 6.28
N PRO A 205 8.81 -18.60 5.78
CA PRO A 205 8.98 -17.94 4.49
C PRO A 205 8.38 -18.81 3.37
N SER A 206 7.85 -18.16 2.34
CA SER A 206 7.42 -18.88 1.15
C SER A 206 8.65 -19.41 0.43
N ARG A 207 8.73 -20.73 0.26
CA ARG A 207 9.62 -21.25 -0.78
C ARG A 207 9.04 -20.82 -2.14
N PRO A 208 9.86 -20.39 -3.12
CA PRO A 208 9.37 -20.17 -4.46
C PRO A 208 8.57 -21.42 -4.89
N ALA A 209 7.36 -21.20 -5.36
CA ALA A 209 6.56 -22.29 -5.88
C ALA A 209 7.41 -23.03 -6.91
N ARG A 210 7.55 -24.35 -6.79
CA ARG A 210 8.15 -25.13 -7.87
C ARG A 210 7.32 -24.83 -9.10
N ILE A 211 7.94 -24.21 -10.10
CA ILE A 211 7.34 -24.07 -11.42
C ILE A 211 7.00 -25.49 -11.83
N PRO A 212 5.72 -25.81 -12.15
CA PRO A 212 5.38 -27.13 -12.65
C PRO A 212 6.30 -27.43 -13.84
N GLU A 213 6.93 -28.58 -13.82
CA GLU A 213 7.80 -28.99 -14.92
C GLU A 213 6.90 -29.23 -16.14
N ILE A 214 6.79 -28.22 -17.00
CA ILE A 214 6.10 -28.33 -18.28
C ILE A 214 6.98 -29.22 -19.14
N ARG A 215 6.59 -30.48 -19.30
CA ARG A 215 7.35 -31.49 -20.04
C ARG A 215 7.05 -31.47 -21.52
N HIS A 216 5.88 -30.96 -21.90
CA HIS A 216 5.45 -30.90 -23.27
C HIS A 216 4.64 -29.61 -23.53
N TRP A 217 4.73 -29.06 -24.74
CA TRP A 217 3.98 -27.85 -25.12
C TRP A 217 2.45 -28.05 -25.05
N THR A 218 1.98 -29.30 -25.15
CA THR A 218 0.55 -29.64 -24.99
C THR A 218 0.04 -29.50 -23.57
N ASP A 219 0.92 -29.38 -22.57
CA ASP A 219 0.53 -29.12 -21.19
C ASP A 219 0.17 -27.65 -20.96
N LEU A 220 0.46 -26.79 -21.95
CA LEU A 220 0.03 -25.40 -21.95
C LEU A 220 -1.42 -25.30 -22.42
N PRO A 221 -2.24 -24.40 -21.85
CA PRO A 221 -3.55 -24.11 -22.39
C PRO A 221 -3.40 -23.66 -23.86
N PRO A 222 -4.31 -24.09 -24.75
CA PRO A 222 -4.16 -23.87 -26.20
C PRO A 222 -4.14 -22.41 -26.63
N VAL A 223 -4.67 -21.52 -25.81
CA VAL A 223 -4.59 -20.04 -25.98
C VAL A 223 -4.61 -19.39 -24.62
N PRO A 224 -3.75 -18.39 -24.33
CA PRO A 224 -3.91 -17.54 -23.19
C PRO A 224 -5.15 -16.66 -23.40
N VAL A 225 -6.30 -17.12 -22.94
CA VAL A 225 -7.56 -16.37 -23.03
C VAL A 225 -7.67 -15.50 -21.79
N SER A 226 -7.51 -14.20 -21.94
CA SER A 226 -7.96 -13.23 -20.95
C SER A 226 -9.30 -12.67 -21.39
N THR A 227 -10.34 -12.91 -20.60
CA THR A 227 -11.64 -12.27 -20.82
C THR A 227 -11.72 -11.04 -19.93
N PRO A 228 -11.50 -9.83 -20.46
CA PRO A 228 -11.67 -8.62 -19.65
C PRO A 228 -13.15 -8.51 -19.29
N SER A 229 -13.44 -8.55 -18.00
CA SER A 229 -14.79 -8.41 -17.49
C SER A 229 -14.74 -7.74 -16.11
N LYS A 230 -15.88 -7.21 -15.68
CA LYS A 230 -16.08 -6.72 -14.32
C LYS A 230 -15.62 -7.78 -13.32
N GLY A 231 -14.73 -7.39 -12.42
CA GLY A 231 -14.21 -8.28 -11.40
C GLY A 231 -13.16 -9.31 -11.87
N SER A 232 -12.57 -9.18 -13.07
CA SER A 232 -11.50 -10.06 -13.54
C SER A 232 -10.28 -10.11 -12.62
N ILE A 233 -10.03 -9.06 -11.84
CA ILE A 233 -8.98 -8.97 -10.82
C ILE A 233 -9.54 -9.05 -9.38
N GLY A 234 -10.81 -9.44 -9.20
CA GLY A 234 -11.52 -9.46 -7.94
C GLY A 234 -12.26 -8.15 -7.63
N LYS A 235 -12.83 -8.07 -6.43
CA LYS A 235 -13.52 -6.87 -5.93
C LYS A 235 -12.50 -5.78 -5.61
N THR A 236 -12.70 -4.59 -6.16
CA THR A 236 -11.80 -3.44 -5.99
C THR A 236 -12.37 -2.35 -5.08
N GLY A 237 -13.57 -2.58 -4.54
CA GLY A 237 -14.29 -1.62 -3.70
C GLY A 237 -13.54 -1.22 -2.43
N GLU A 238 -12.77 -2.12 -1.86
CA GLU A 238 -11.98 -1.85 -0.65
C GLU A 238 -10.74 -0.95 -0.92
N TRP A 239 -10.43 -0.68 -2.19
CA TRP A 239 -9.22 0.08 -2.56
C TRP A 239 -9.40 1.60 -2.44
N ARG A 240 -10.67 2.08 -2.36
CA ARG A 240 -10.98 3.51 -2.33
C ARG A 240 -11.04 4.06 -0.91
N THR A 241 -10.70 5.32 -0.77
CA THR A 241 -10.94 6.16 0.42
C THR A 241 -12.08 7.14 0.16
N HIS A 242 -12.24 7.53 -1.11
CA HIS A 242 -13.34 8.38 -1.58
C HIS A 242 -14.20 7.61 -2.57
N ARG A 243 -15.51 7.74 -2.44
CA ARG A 243 -16.47 7.16 -3.40
C ARG A 243 -17.18 8.24 -4.21
N PRO A 244 -17.38 8.03 -5.52
CA PRO A 244 -18.20 8.90 -6.32
C PRO A 244 -19.69 8.70 -6.00
N VAL A 245 -20.45 9.80 -5.89
CA VAL A 245 -21.89 9.78 -5.70
C VAL A 245 -22.52 10.59 -6.85
N ILE A 246 -23.51 10.01 -7.53
CA ILE A 246 -24.19 10.61 -8.68
C ILE A 246 -25.45 11.34 -8.22
N ASP A 247 -25.53 12.63 -8.52
CA ASP A 247 -26.73 13.44 -8.37
C ASP A 247 -27.63 13.24 -9.61
N LYS A 248 -28.73 12.49 -9.44
CA LYS A 248 -29.66 12.17 -10.54
C LYS A 248 -30.38 13.40 -11.09
N GLU A 249 -30.55 14.48 -10.29
CA GLU A 249 -31.21 15.72 -10.75
C GLU A 249 -30.33 16.51 -11.73
N LYS A 250 -29.01 16.47 -11.54
CA LYS A 250 -28.04 17.12 -12.43
C LYS A 250 -27.62 16.25 -13.60
N CYS A 251 -27.85 14.93 -13.50
CA CYS A 251 -27.38 13.95 -14.47
C CYS A 251 -28.14 14.06 -15.80
N SER A 252 -27.41 14.28 -16.90
CA SER A 252 -27.98 14.32 -18.26
C SER A 252 -28.02 12.96 -18.95
N LYS A 253 -27.68 11.88 -18.30
CA LYS A 253 -27.64 10.51 -18.86
C LYS A 253 -26.70 10.39 -20.07
N CYS A 254 -25.62 11.16 -20.13
CA CYS A 254 -24.66 11.12 -21.24
C CYS A 254 -23.77 9.86 -21.25
N LEU A 255 -23.74 9.11 -20.15
CA LEU A 255 -23.04 7.84 -19.96
C LEU A 255 -21.49 7.91 -20.12
N PHE A 256 -20.89 9.11 -20.09
CA PHE A 256 -19.43 9.25 -20.12
C PHE A 256 -18.78 8.53 -18.93
N CYS A 257 -19.40 8.65 -17.74
CA CYS A 257 -18.93 7.95 -16.55
C CYS A 257 -18.92 6.41 -16.71
N TRP A 258 -19.92 5.86 -17.41
CA TRP A 258 -19.99 4.44 -17.77
C TRP A 258 -18.91 4.07 -18.81
N MET A 259 -18.79 4.86 -19.85
CA MET A 259 -17.86 4.61 -20.97
C MET A 259 -16.39 4.63 -20.51
N TYR A 260 -16.04 5.58 -19.66
CA TYR A 260 -14.65 5.76 -19.19
C TYR A 260 -14.31 4.99 -17.92
N CYS A 261 -15.26 4.23 -17.32
CA CYS A 261 -14.96 3.48 -16.11
C CYS A 261 -13.97 2.34 -16.38
N PRO A 262 -12.72 2.39 -15.83
CA PRO A 262 -11.71 1.37 -16.11
C PRO A 262 -12.01 0.01 -15.47
N GLU A 263 -12.92 -0.02 -14.47
CA GLU A 263 -13.32 -1.25 -13.79
C GLU A 263 -14.67 -1.79 -14.27
N ALA A 264 -15.30 -1.14 -15.25
CA ALA A 264 -16.68 -1.45 -15.66
C ALA A 264 -17.67 -1.50 -14.47
N ALA A 265 -17.41 -0.69 -13.44
CA ALA A 265 -18.16 -0.66 -12.19
C ALA A 265 -19.40 0.25 -12.23
N ILE A 266 -19.79 0.74 -13.41
CA ILE A 266 -20.98 1.55 -13.58
C ILE A 266 -21.93 0.80 -14.50
N ASN A 267 -23.13 0.53 -14.01
CA ASN A 267 -24.24 -0.04 -14.78
C ASN A 267 -25.17 1.10 -15.27
N VAL A 268 -26.14 0.76 -16.06
CA VAL A 268 -27.23 1.68 -16.46
C VAL A 268 -28.54 1.08 -15.98
N ASP A 269 -29.31 1.83 -15.18
CA ASP A 269 -30.61 1.36 -14.70
C ASP A 269 -31.67 1.41 -15.82
N ASP A 270 -32.85 0.83 -15.58
CA ASP A 270 -33.94 0.75 -16.54
C ASP A 270 -34.45 2.14 -16.97
N SER A 271 -34.19 3.17 -16.18
CA SER A 271 -34.52 4.55 -16.45
C SER A 271 -33.41 5.30 -17.24
N GLY A 272 -32.30 4.61 -17.55
CA GLY A 272 -31.16 5.15 -18.28
C GLY A 272 -30.18 5.97 -17.42
N PHE A 273 -30.27 5.93 -16.09
CA PHE A 273 -29.30 6.55 -15.20
C PHE A 273 -28.10 5.63 -14.94
N PRO A 274 -26.90 6.17 -14.84
CA PRO A 274 -25.74 5.42 -14.39
C PRO A 274 -25.87 5.09 -12.91
N GLU A 275 -25.58 3.83 -12.55
CA GLU A 275 -25.57 3.31 -11.20
C GLU A 275 -24.21 2.66 -10.88
N ILE A 276 -23.60 3.08 -9.78
CA ILE A 276 -22.26 2.64 -9.41
C ILE A 276 -22.33 1.38 -8.56
N ASP A 277 -21.66 0.33 -9.01
CA ASP A 277 -21.41 -0.86 -8.23
C ASP A 277 -20.17 -0.66 -7.35
N TYR A 278 -20.40 -0.37 -6.09
CA TYR A 278 -19.33 -0.06 -5.15
C TYR A 278 -18.47 -1.26 -4.77
N ASP A 279 -18.88 -2.50 -5.05
CA ASP A 279 -18.02 -3.68 -4.87
C ASP A 279 -16.80 -3.64 -5.81
N TYR A 280 -16.95 -3.00 -6.96
CA TYR A 280 -15.90 -2.92 -8.00
C TYR A 280 -15.39 -1.50 -8.27
N CYS A 281 -15.99 -0.47 -7.70
CA CYS A 281 -15.53 0.90 -7.84
C CYS A 281 -14.28 1.14 -6.99
N LYS A 282 -13.15 1.47 -7.59
CA LYS A 282 -11.88 1.77 -6.88
C LYS A 282 -11.64 3.24 -6.53
N GLY A 283 -12.62 4.13 -6.76
CA GLY A 283 -12.51 5.56 -6.43
C GLY A 283 -11.48 6.35 -7.26
N CYS A 284 -11.24 5.95 -8.51
CA CYS A 284 -10.19 6.56 -9.35
C CYS A 284 -10.52 7.95 -9.91
N GLU A 285 -11.70 8.52 -9.59
CA GLU A 285 -12.17 9.86 -9.98
C GLU A 285 -12.36 10.09 -11.48
N VAL A 286 -12.13 9.12 -12.36
CA VAL A 286 -12.32 9.31 -13.80
C VAL A 286 -13.75 9.78 -14.12
N CYS A 287 -14.76 9.12 -13.56
CA CYS A 287 -16.16 9.49 -13.78
C CYS A 287 -16.50 10.89 -13.24
N PHE A 288 -15.89 11.33 -12.15
CA PHE A 288 -16.02 12.67 -11.58
C PHE A 288 -15.43 13.74 -12.53
N ASN A 289 -14.19 13.50 -12.99
CA ASN A 289 -13.48 14.44 -13.86
C ASN A 289 -14.12 14.55 -15.25
N GLU A 290 -14.60 13.41 -15.80
CA GLU A 290 -15.20 13.35 -17.13
C GLU A 290 -16.70 13.76 -17.18
N CYS A 291 -17.32 14.06 -16.03
CA CYS A 291 -18.72 14.42 -16.00
C CYS A 291 -18.97 15.87 -16.54
N PRO A 292 -19.56 16.07 -17.73
CA PRO A 292 -19.74 17.38 -18.31
C PRO A 292 -20.77 18.23 -17.54
N ARG A 293 -21.67 17.59 -16.78
CA ARG A 293 -22.68 18.24 -15.95
C ARG A 293 -22.26 18.45 -14.51
N LYS A 294 -21.04 17.97 -14.14
CA LYS A 294 -20.57 17.97 -12.74
C LYS A 294 -21.61 17.39 -11.77
N ALA A 295 -22.28 16.34 -12.22
CA ALA A 295 -23.32 15.64 -11.48
C ALA A 295 -22.75 14.57 -10.53
N ILE A 296 -21.42 14.46 -10.41
CA ILE A 296 -20.76 13.48 -9.56
C ILE A 296 -19.95 14.24 -8.52
N SER A 297 -20.08 13.86 -7.26
CA SER A 297 -19.27 14.34 -6.14
C SER A 297 -18.47 13.20 -5.54
N MET A 298 -17.31 13.50 -4.96
CA MET A 298 -16.50 12.54 -4.22
C MET A 298 -16.77 12.73 -2.72
N VAL A 299 -17.11 11.66 -2.02
CA VAL A 299 -17.32 11.66 -0.57
C VAL A 299 -16.37 10.68 0.11
N ILE A 300 -15.88 11.05 1.30
CA ILE A 300 -15.04 10.16 2.12
C ILE A 300 -15.87 8.94 2.51
N GLU A 301 -15.29 7.75 2.40
CA GLU A 301 -15.91 6.51 2.81
C GLU A 301 -15.44 6.14 4.22
N GLU A 302 -16.38 6.06 5.15
CA GLU A 302 -16.11 5.53 6.48
C GLU A 302 -15.97 4.00 6.38
N LYS A 303 -14.81 3.47 6.74
CA LYS A 303 -14.49 2.03 6.73
C LYS A 303 -14.51 1.42 8.12
#